data_be265cb78ac4c9beea3c22dd306f8233
#
_entry.id   be265cb78ac4c9beea3c22dd306f8233
#
_cell.length_a   1.000
_cell.length_b   1.000
_cell.length_c   1.000
_cell.angle_alpha   90.00
_cell.angle_beta   90.00
_cell.angle_gamma   90.00
#
_symmetry.space_group_name_H-M   'P 1'
#
loop_
_entity.id
_entity.type
_entity.pdbx_description
1 polymer ?
#
loop_
_entity_poly.entity_id
_entity_poly.type
_entity_poly.pdbx_seq_one_letter_code
_entity_poly.pdbx_strand_id
1 'polypeptide(L)'
;MKTLCRFAALTSVAAMAPAQTVPPPKVAAEAATARSPADVYGALFRAVQQQHVFADGKTFVDAVPKRSADTIMAAYARTKPYGPALKAFVLANFVVPGENDRGSGDLRTHVRALWPQLVREPVIPVVGSSALPLPARYVVPGGRFREIYYWDSYFTMLGLKADGQQLLVESMLDDFTSLIERYGHIPNGTRTYYLSRSQPPYYALMLDLSTNTDPAIAKRRLAALRTEHAFWMKGETCAAGRLACLRVVRMPDGSVLNRYYDDRDTPRDESFAEDVTTAAKAAPVPPGRRSAICAPARKADGISARAGYAIRSR
;
A
#
# COMPACT_ATOMS: atom_id res chain seq x y z
N MET A 1 -48.72 -8.70 -64.66
CA MET A 1 -48.15 -9.77 -63.85
C MET A 1 -47.10 -9.07 -62.97
N LYS A 2 -47.36 -8.82 -61.63
CA LYS A 2 -46.45 -8.18 -60.71
C LYS A 2 -45.98 -9.21 -59.67
N THR A 3 -44.74 -9.62 -59.76
CA THR A 3 -44.11 -10.61 -58.86
C THR A 3 -43.63 -9.88 -57.57
N LEU A 4 -44.24 -10.17 -56.43
CA LEU A 4 -43.81 -9.70 -55.13
C LEU A 4 -42.72 -10.62 -54.62
N CYS A 5 -41.46 -10.07 -54.43
CA CYS A 5 -40.43 -10.68 -53.62
C CYS A 5 -40.67 -10.38 -52.16
N ARG A 6 -40.96 -11.39 -51.34
CA ARG A 6 -40.97 -11.30 -49.88
C ARG A 6 -39.55 -11.52 -49.34
N PHE A 7 -38.95 -10.50 -48.75
CA PHE A 7 -37.75 -10.66 -47.92
C PHE A 7 -38.19 -11.13 -46.53
N ALA A 8 -37.76 -12.30 -46.12
CA ALA A 8 -37.88 -12.77 -44.76
C ALA A 8 -36.63 -12.29 -43.99
N ALA A 9 -36.83 -11.39 -43.03
CA ALA A 9 -35.77 -10.99 -42.11
C ALA A 9 -35.62 -12.05 -41.00
N LEU A 10 -34.53 -12.81 -41.03
CA LEU A 10 -34.13 -13.65 -39.91
C LEU A 10 -33.48 -12.75 -38.82
N THR A 11 -34.22 -12.49 -37.77
CA THR A 11 -33.66 -11.93 -36.53
C THR A 11 -33.00 -13.04 -35.72
N SER A 12 -31.67 -13.17 -35.83
CA SER A 12 -30.90 -14.02 -34.94
C SER A 12 -30.75 -13.33 -33.57
N VAL A 13 -31.50 -13.80 -32.59
CA VAL A 13 -31.26 -13.45 -31.16
C VAL A 13 -30.00 -14.19 -30.72
N ALA A 14 -28.91 -13.46 -30.64
CA ALA A 14 -27.69 -13.98 -29.99
C ALA A 14 -27.96 -14.16 -28.50
N ALA A 15 -28.07 -15.40 -28.05
CA ALA A 15 -28.13 -15.73 -26.63
C ALA A 15 -26.82 -15.29 -25.99
N MET A 16 -26.87 -14.27 -25.11
CA MET A 16 -25.76 -13.93 -24.25
C MET A 16 -25.45 -15.12 -23.35
N ALA A 17 -24.27 -15.70 -23.50
CA ALA A 17 -23.76 -16.69 -22.55
C ALA A 17 -23.71 -16.07 -21.14
N PRO A 18 -24.07 -16.83 -20.09
CA PRO A 18 -23.97 -16.34 -18.72
C PRO A 18 -22.52 -15.95 -18.44
N ALA A 19 -22.33 -14.77 -17.85
CA ALA A 19 -21.02 -14.30 -17.43
C ALA A 19 -20.41 -15.36 -16.51
N GLN A 20 -19.31 -15.96 -16.93
CA GLN A 20 -18.54 -16.85 -16.07
C GLN A 20 -18.06 -16.04 -14.88
N THR A 21 -18.57 -16.36 -13.71
CA THR A 21 -18.04 -15.86 -12.43
C THR A 21 -16.61 -16.36 -12.31
N VAL A 22 -15.66 -15.47 -12.62
CA VAL A 22 -14.23 -15.73 -12.35
C VAL A 22 -14.11 -15.94 -10.83
N PRO A 23 -13.58 -17.08 -10.37
CA PRO A 23 -13.37 -17.27 -8.94
C PRO A 23 -12.53 -16.13 -8.39
N PRO A 24 -12.81 -15.64 -7.14
CA PRO A 24 -12.03 -14.59 -6.57
C PRO A 24 -10.55 -15.00 -6.58
N PRO A 25 -9.64 -14.14 -7.04
CA PRO A 25 -8.24 -14.48 -7.17
C PRO A 25 -7.67 -14.88 -5.81
N LYS A 26 -6.63 -15.76 -5.78
CA LYS A 26 -5.83 -16.15 -4.59
C LYS A 26 -5.40 -14.95 -3.72
N VAL A 27 -5.37 -13.78 -4.30
CA VAL A 27 -5.12 -12.44 -3.79
C VAL A 27 -5.88 -12.10 -2.51
N ALA A 28 -7.18 -12.42 -2.43
CA ALA A 28 -7.99 -12.10 -1.25
C ALA A 28 -7.58 -12.92 -0.01
N ALA A 29 -7.05 -14.13 -0.20
CA ALA A 29 -6.62 -15.00 0.89
C ALA A 29 -5.28 -14.56 1.50
N GLU A 30 -4.30 -14.13 0.71
CA GLU A 30 -3.01 -13.63 1.23
C GLU A 30 -3.17 -12.29 1.95
N ALA A 31 -3.98 -11.36 1.43
CA ALA A 31 -4.27 -10.10 2.10
C ALA A 31 -5.05 -10.31 3.42
N ALA A 32 -5.95 -11.29 3.46
CA ALA A 32 -6.72 -11.61 4.67
C ALA A 32 -5.86 -12.29 5.76
N THR A 33 -4.74 -12.93 5.40
CA THR A 33 -3.82 -13.59 6.33
C THR A 33 -2.63 -12.71 6.75
N ALA A 34 -2.36 -11.63 6.03
CA ALA A 34 -1.28 -10.70 6.36
C ALA A 34 -1.62 -9.90 7.62
N ARG A 35 -0.85 -10.14 8.69
CA ARG A 35 -1.03 -9.49 9.99
C ARG A 35 -0.02 -8.37 10.19
N SER A 36 -0.48 -7.23 10.73
CA SER A 36 0.40 -6.12 11.08
C SER A 36 1.21 -6.44 12.35
N PRO A 37 2.33 -5.74 12.62
CA PRO A 37 3.07 -5.87 13.89
C PRO A 37 2.20 -5.64 15.13
N ALA A 38 1.24 -4.70 15.09
CA ALA A 38 0.30 -4.50 16.18
C ALA A 38 -0.59 -5.74 16.43
N ASP A 39 -1.02 -6.41 15.36
CA ASP A 39 -1.83 -7.62 15.43
C ASP A 39 -1.02 -8.83 15.92
N VAL A 40 0.27 -8.91 15.55
CA VAL A 40 1.15 -10.03 15.90
C VAL A 40 1.68 -9.91 17.34
N TYR A 41 2.17 -8.72 17.72
CA TYR A 41 2.90 -8.50 18.99
C TYR A 41 2.08 -7.76 20.05
N GLY A 42 0.85 -7.39 19.79
CA GLY A 42 -0.17 -6.93 20.74
C GLY A 42 0.36 -6.08 21.92
N ALA A 43 0.44 -6.68 23.11
CA ALA A 43 0.88 -5.98 24.32
C ALA A 43 2.35 -5.52 24.26
N LEU A 44 3.26 -6.31 23.68
CA LEU A 44 4.65 -5.92 23.46
C LEU A 44 4.73 -4.72 22.52
N PHE A 45 3.97 -4.76 21.40
CA PHE A 45 3.93 -3.65 20.44
C PHE A 45 3.50 -2.34 21.13
N ARG A 46 2.38 -2.37 21.87
CA ARG A 46 1.90 -1.18 22.61
C ARG A 46 2.93 -0.67 23.61
N ALA A 47 3.57 -1.57 24.36
CA ALA A 47 4.58 -1.17 25.35
C ALA A 47 5.78 -0.47 24.69
N VAL A 48 6.29 -1.00 23.55
CA VAL A 48 7.42 -0.39 22.83
C VAL A 48 7.06 0.98 22.29
N GLN A 49 5.88 1.13 21.70
CA GLN A 49 5.43 2.39 21.10
C GLN A 49 5.12 3.45 22.15
N GLN A 50 4.37 3.11 23.19
CA GLN A 50 3.95 4.06 24.23
C GLN A 50 5.09 4.49 25.16
N GLN A 51 6.09 3.64 25.37
CA GLN A 51 7.29 4.01 26.16
C GLN A 51 8.37 4.69 25.31
N HIS A 52 8.10 4.95 24.01
CA HIS A 52 9.06 5.57 23.08
C HIS A 52 10.44 4.89 23.14
N VAL A 53 10.46 3.54 23.12
CA VAL A 53 11.70 2.75 23.21
C VAL A 53 12.70 3.14 22.12
N PHE A 54 12.19 3.53 20.94
CA PHE A 54 12.94 4.11 19.83
C PHE A 54 12.42 5.52 19.55
N ALA A 55 13.31 6.41 19.12
CA ALA A 55 12.97 7.80 18.77
C ALA A 55 11.96 7.86 17.59
N ASP A 56 12.02 6.90 16.69
CA ASP A 56 11.08 6.71 15.59
C ASP A 56 10.28 5.42 15.80
N GLY A 57 8.96 5.54 15.96
CA GLY A 57 8.04 4.41 16.15
C GLY A 57 8.10 3.37 15.02
N LYS A 58 8.45 3.80 13.79
CA LYS A 58 8.62 2.91 12.63
C LYS A 58 9.77 1.92 12.80
N THR A 59 10.77 2.23 13.63
CA THR A 59 11.92 1.37 13.89
C THR A 59 11.51 -0.03 14.38
N PHE A 60 10.54 -0.12 15.27
CA PHE A 60 10.06 -1.42 15.75
C PHE A 60 9.13 -2.12 14.76
N VAL A 61 8.28 -1.38 14.05
CA VAL A 61 7.39 -1.97 13.02
C VAL A 61 8.15 -2.63 11.87
N ASP A 62 9.35 -2.15 11.57
CA ASP A 62 10.23 -2.69 10.54
C ASP A 62 11.20 -3.75 11.07
N ALA A 63 11.21 -3.99 12.37
CA ALA A 63 12.11 -4.97 12.98
C ALA A 63 11.78 -6.40 12.54
N VAL A 64 12.80 -7.20 12.30
CA VAL A 64 12.69 -8.60 11.88
C VAL A 64 12.85 -9.51 13.10
N PRO A 65 11.90 -10.40 13.40
CA PRO A 65 12.01 -11.29 14.55
C PRO A 65 13.13 -12.33 14.35
N LYS A 66 13.90 -12.59 15.41
CA LYS A 66 14.94 -13.63 15.47
C LYS A 66 14.38 -15.00 15.84
N ARG A 67 13.14 -15.06 16.32
CA ARG A 67 12.43 -16.26 16.80
C ARG A 67 10.96 -16.18 16.40
N SER A 68 10.20 -17.25 16.58
CA SER A 68 8.75 -17.23 16.34
C SER A 68 8.05 -16.20 17.24
N ALA A 69 6.98 -15.58 16.73
CA ALA A 69 6.18 -14.61 17.47
C ALA A 69 5.67 -15.20 18.79
N ASP A 70 5.20 -16.44 18.80
CA ASP A 70 4.71 -17.13 20.00
C ASP A 70 5.82 -17.25 21.07
N THR A 71 7.04 -17.59 20.68
CA THR A 71 8.18 -17.67 21.60
C THR A 71 8.50 -16.31 22.21
N ILE A 72 8.50 -15.25 21.39
CA ILE A 72 8.76 -13.88 21.83
C ILE A 72 7.65 -13.41 22.79
N MET A 73 6.38 -13.65 22.43
CA MET A 73 5.25 -13.23 23.24
C MET A 73 5.16 -13.99 24.57
N ALA A 74 5.47 -15.28 24.58
CA ALA A 74 5.57 -16.06 25.81
C ALA A 74 6.69 -15.56 26.74
N ALA A 75 7.84 -15.19 26.19
CA ALA A 75 8.93 -14.58 26.95
C ALA A 75 8.53 -13.21 27.52
N TYR A 76 7.89 -12.36 26.70
CA TYR A 76 7.40 -11.06 27.12
C TYR A 76 6.36 -11.15 28.26
N ALA A 77 5.42 -12.09 28.15
CA ALA A 77 4.39 -12.29 29.17
C ALA A 77 4.97 -12.66 30.55
N ARG A 78 6.09 -13.42 30.57
CA ARG A 78 6.77 -13.81 31.81
C ARG A 78 7.54 -12.67 32.46
N THR A 79 8.21 -11.82 31.67
CA THR A 79 9.16 -10.82 32.18
C THR A 79 8.58 -9.42 32.28
N LYS A 80 7.62 -9.08 31.42
CA LYS A 80 6.98 -7.75 31.29
C LYS A 80 7.98 -6.60 31.47
N PRO A 81 9.07 -6.56 30.70
CA PRO A 81 10.13 -5.58 30.88
C PRO A 81 9.64 -4.15 30.64
N TYR A 82 10.27 -3.18 31.30
CA TYR A 82 9.95 -1.74 31.21
C TYR A 82 11.21 -0.91 30.99
N GLY A 83 11.10 0.26 30.34
CA GLY A 83 12.19 1.20 30.12
C GLY A 83 13.41 0.57 29.41
N PRO A 84 14.63 0.74 29.94
CA PRO A 84 15.86 0.18 29.34
C PRO A 84 15.83 -1.35 29.19
N ALA A 85 15.17 -2.07 30.11
CA ALA A 85 15.02 -3.52 30.01
C ALA A 85 14.12 -3.93 28.85
N LEU A 86 13.10 -3.12 28.50
CA LEU A 86 12.26 -3.35 27.33
C LEU A 86 13.06 -3.16 26.04
N LYS A 87 13.91 -2.13 25.96
CA LYS A 87 14.82 -1.93 24.83
C LYS A 87 15.77 -3.13 24.65
N ALA A 88 16.38 -3.59 25.73
CA ALA A 88 17.26 -4.75 25.72
C ALA A 88 16.51 -6.02 25.27
N PHE A 89 15.27 -6.22 25.74
CA PHE A 89 14.40 -7.32 25.31
C PHE A 89 14.13 -7.27 23.80
N VAL A 90 13.81 -6.10 23.26
CA VAL A 90 13.57 -5.94 21.80
C VAL A 90 14.85 -6.28 21.02
N LEU A 91 15.99 -5.72 21.40
CA LEU A 91 17.26 -5.97 20.71
C LEU A 91 17.71 -7.44 20.78
N ALA A 92 17.38 -8.14 21.87
CA ALA A 92 17.65 -9.58 21.99
C ALA A 92 16.79 -10.43 21.07
N ASN A 93 15.54 -10.03 20.79
CA ASN A 93 14.57 -10.84 20.08
C ASN A 93 14.33 -10.39 18.62
N PHE A 94 14.78 -9.21 18.23
CA PHE A 94 14.59 -8.64 16.89
C PHE A 94 15.90 -8.12 16.31
N VAL A 95 16.00 -8.16 14.97
CA VAL A 95 16.97 -7.36 14.22
C VAL A 95 16.31 -6.03 13.94
N VAL A 96 16.87 -4.96 14.51
CA VAL A 96 16.35 -3.60 14.38
C VAL A 96 17.10 -2.88 13.26
N PRO A 97 16.43 -2.14 12.36
CA PRO A 97 17.10 -1.40 11.30
C PRO A 97 18.05 -0.32 11.86
N GLY A 98 19.24 -0.18 11.25
CA GLY A 98 20.19 0.90 11.53
C GLY A 98 19.88 2.18 10.75
N GLU A 99 20.59 3.28 11.06
CA GLU A 99 20.57 4.52 10.28
C GLU A 99 21.57 4.44 9.10
N ASN A 100 21.23 5.09 7.96
CA ASN A 100 22.10 5.15 6.79
C ASN A 100 23.04 6.39 6.88
N ASP A 101 24.24 6.25 6.31
CA ASP A 101 25.24 7.31 6.26
C ASP A 101 24.87 8.40 5.20
N ARG A 102 25.32 9.64 5.44
CA ARG A 102 25.07 10.79 4.56
C ARG A 102 26.31 11.07 3.70
N GLY A 103 26.19 10.92 2.38
CA GLY A 103 27.27 11.19 1.44
C GLY A 103 27.55 12.69 1.25
N SER A 104 28.70 13.03 0.67
CA SER A 104 29.17 14.39 0.32
C SER A 104 29.46 14.51 -1.20
N GLY A 105 29.35 15.72 -1.75
CA GLY A 105 29.63 16.02 -3.17
C GLY A 105 28.61 17.00 -3.80
N ASP A 106 28.75 17.32 -5.10
CA ASP A 106 27.71 18.06 -5.82
C ASP A 106 26.41 17.21 -5.92
N LEU A 107 25.28 17.88 -6.08
CA LEU A 107 23.96 17.24 -6.01
C LEU A 107 23.82 16.07 -6.98
N ARG A 108 24.27 16.22 -8.22
CA ARG A 108 24.10 15.20 -9.26
C ARG A 108 24.99 13.97 -8.99
N THR A 109 26.23 14.20 -8.64
CA THR A 109 27.18 13.16 -8.24
C THR A 109 26.68 12.46 -6.99
N HIS A 110 26.17 13.19 -6.01
CA HIS A 110 25.59 12.63 -4.79
C HIS A 110 24.38 11.73 -5.10
N VAL A 111 23.42 12.20 -5.90
CA VAL A 111 22.24 11.40 -6.30
C VAL A 111 22.67 10.10 -7.00
N ARG A 112 23.60 10.16 -7.95
CA ARG A 112 24.09 8.97 -8.65
C ARG A 112 24.79 7.99 -7.73
N ALA A 113 25.55 8.49 -6.77
CA ALA A 113 26.23 7.66 -5.76
C ALA A 113 25.26 7.01 -4.76
N LEU A 114 24.04 7.55 -4.60
CA LEU A 114 23.01 6.97 -3.74
C LEU A 114 22.33 5.74 -4.36
N TRP A 115 22.19 5.64 -5.68
CA TRP A 115 21.46 4.54 -6.30
C TRP A 115 21.94 3.16 -5.82
N PRO A 116 23.22 2.81 -5.81
CA PRO A 116 23.68 1.52 -5.29
C PRO A 116 23.37 1.31 -3.80
N GLN A 117 23.33 2.39 -3.02
CA GLN A 117 23.04 2.33 -1.59
C GLN A 117 21.55 2.15 -1.30
N LEU A 118 20.67 2.61 -2.21
CA LEU A 118 19.21 2.55 -2.09
C LEU A 118 18.60 1.33 -2.76
N VAL A 119 19.34 0.64 -3.63
CA VAL A 119 18.91 -0.63 -4.24
C VAL A 119 18.79 -1.71 -3.16
N ARG A 120 17.74 -2.51 -3.27
CA ARG A 120 17.49 -3.69 -2.43
C ARG A 120 17.27 -4.92 -3.30
N GLU A 121 17.63 -6.07 -2.74
CA GLU A 121 17.39 -7.37 -3.36
C GLU A 121 15.91 -7.81 -3.18
N PRO A 122 15.41 -8.78 -3.97
CA PRO A 122 14.09 -9.34 -3.84
C PRO A 122 13.77 -9.74 -2.39
N VAL A 123 12.51 -9.58 -1.99
CA VAL A 123 12.08 -9.85 -0.60
C VAL A 123 11.39 -11.20 -0.52
N ILE A 124 11.97 -12.10 0.28
CA ILE A 124 11.30 -13.30 0.80
C ILE A 124 10.97 -13.01 2.27
N PRO A 125 9.71 -12.75 2.62
CA PRO A 125 9.37 -12.35 3.98
C PRO A 125 9.68 -13.42 5.02
N VAL A 126 10.28 -13.00 6.11
CA VAL A 126 10.42 -13.84 7.31
C VAL A 126 9.09 -13.86 8.05
N VAL A 127 8.66 -15.01 8.53
CA VAL A 127 7.41 -15.15 9.30
C VAL A 127 7.44 -14.22 10.52
N GLY A 128 6.38 -13.41 10.69
CA GLY A 128 6.30 -12.39 11.75
C GLY A 128 6.94 -11.05 11.41
N SER A 129 7.60 -10.92 10.24
CA SER A 129 8.03 -9.65 9.67
C SER A 129 6.85 -8.92 9.03
N SER A 130 6.95 -7.59 8.94
CA SER A 130 5.97 -6.77 8.22
C SER A 130 6.23 -6.64 6.72
N ALA A 131 7.36 -7.14 6.20
CA ALA A 131 7.73 -7.01 4.80
C ALA A 131 6.74 -7.77 3.89
N LEU A 132 6.40 -7.18 2.75
CA LEU A 132 5.67 -7.87 1.69
C LEU A 132 6.65 -8.52 0.71
N PRO A 133 6.30 -9.66 0.08
CA PRO A 133 7.14 -10.29 -0.92
C PRO A 133 7.28 -9.42 -2.17
N LEU A 134 8.52 -9.29 -2.64
CA LEU A 134 8.87 -8.59 -3.88
C LEU A 134 9.75 -9.50 -4.73
N PRO A 135 9.36 -9.80 -5.99
CA PRO A 135 10.08 -10.76 -6.82
C PRO A 135 11.35 -10.19 -7.45
N ALA A 136 11.52 -8.87 -7.49
CA ALA A 136 12.59 -8.23 -8.21
C ALA A 136 13.38 -7.24 -7.33
N ARG A 137 14.48 -6.68 -7.88
CA ARG A 137 15.27 -5.64 -7.21
C ARG A 137 14.52 -4.31 -7.28
N TYR A 138 14.64 -3.53 -6.22
CA TYR A 138 13.92 -2.27 -6.11
C TYR A 138 14.76 -1.18 -5.45
N VAL A 139 14.31 0.07 -5.57
CA VAL A 139 14.93 1.23 -4.95
C VAL A 139 14.02 1.78 -3.86
N VAL A 140 14.59 2.10 -2.71
CA VAL A 140 13.89 2.72 -1.57
C VAL A 140 14.22 4.21 -1.48
N PRO A 141 13.33 5.04 -0.88
CA PRO A 141 13.61 6.47 -0.70
C PRO A 141 14.81 6.76 0.21
N GLY A 142 15.12 5.87 1.13
CA GLY A 142 16.24 6.00 2.08
C GLY A 142 15.84 6.56 3.45
N GLY A 143 16.82 6.67 4.35
CA GLY A 143 16.59 7.08 5.73
C GLY A 143 15.66 6.11 6.47
N ARG A 144 14.60 6.62 7.08
CA ARG A 144 13.56 5.79 7.71
C ARG A 144 12.67 5.03 6.74
N PHE A 145 12.66 5.41 5.46
CA PHE A 145 11.83 4.83 4.41
C PHE A 145 12.61 3.70 3.70
N ARG A 146 12.50 2.49 4.25
CA ARG A 146 13.30 1.31 3.88
C ARG A 146 12.55 0.30 3.01
N GLU A 147 11.34 0.66 2.59
CA GLU A 147 10.46 -0.07 1.67
C GLU A 147 10.10 0.81 0.48
N ILE A 148 9.49 0.21 -0.54
CA ILE A 148 8.88 0.97 -1.63
C ILE A 148 7.66 1.74 -1.08
N TYR A 149 7.54 3.00 -1.47
CA TYR A 149 6.33 3.81 -1.33
C TYR A 149 5.75 4.07 -2.70
N TYR A 150 4.44 3.97 -2.84
CA TYR A 150 3.80 3.86 -4.15
C TYR A 150 4.09 5.07 -5.06
N TRP A 151 3.50 6.23 -4.79
CA TRP A 151 3.64 7.38 -5.71
C TRP A 151 5.05 7.98 -5.73
N ASP A 152 5.77 7.90 -4.59
CA ASP A 152 7.16 8.34 -4.48
C ASP A 152 8.06 7.62 -5.49
N SER A 153 7.75 6.35 -5.74
CA SER A 153 8.51 5.52 -6.69
C SER A 153 8.41 6.00 -8.13
N TYR A 154 7.32 6.66 -8.53
CA TYR A 154 7.24 7.25 -9.87
C TYR A 154 8.36 8.28 -10.09
N PHE A 155 8.57 9.18 -9.12
CA PHE A 155 9.63 10.18 -9.19
C PHE A 155 11.02 9.55 -9.11
N THR A 156 11.18 8.51 -8.29
CA THR A 156 12.41 7.69 -8.25
C THR A 156 12.69 7.07 -9.63
N MET A 157 11.68 6.48 -10.28
CA MET A 157 11.80 5.86 -11.60
C MET A 157 12.12 6.86 -12.69
N LEU A 158 11.60 8.11 -12.62
CA LEU A 158 12.01 9.20 -13.51
C LEU A 158 13.52 9.50 -13.38
N GLY A 159 14.02 9.55 -12.14
CA GLY A 159 15.46 9.73 -11.87
C GLY A 159 16.29 8.56 -12.37
N LEU A 160 15.86 7.32 -12.13
CA LEU A 160 16.52 6.12 -12.65
C LEU A 160 16.61 6.12 -14.18
N LYS A 161 15.50 6.47 -14.85
CA LYS A 161 15.46 6.57 -16.32
C LYS A 161 16.42 7.64 -16.83
N ALA A 162 16.45 8.81 -16.18
CA ALA A 162 17.34 9.91 -16.54
C ALA A 162 18.84 9.55 -16.37
N ASP A 163 19.15 8.67 -15.42
CA ASP A 163 20.51 8.16 -15.16
C ASP A 163 20.80 6.82 -15.87
N GLY A 164 19.96 6.40 -16.83
CA GLY A 164 20.17 5.21 -17.67
C GLY A 164 19.95 3.87 -16.94
N GLN A 165 19.30 3.88 -15.78
CA GLN A 165 19.05 2.68 -14.95
C GLN A 165 17.74 1.96 -15.37
N GLN A 166 17.52 1.77 -16.67
CA GLN A 166 16.27 1.23 -17.23
C GLN A 166 15.92 -0.17 -16.67
N LEU A 167 16.93 -1.00 -16.37
CA LEU A 167 16.69 -2.33 -15.78
C LEU A 167 16.04 -2.25 -14.40
N LEU A 168 16.38 -1.25 -13.59
CA LEU A 168 15.72 -1.02 -12.29
C LEU A 168 14.29 -0.51 -12.46
N VAL A 169 14.04 0.31 -13.49
CA VAL A 169 12.66 0.75 -13.83
C VAL A 169 11.78 -0.46 -14.15
N GLU A 170 12.23 -1.37 -15.02
CA GLU A 170 11.48 -2.58 -15.36
C GLU A 170 11.31 -3.51 -14.15
N SER A 171 12.35 -3.66 -13.35
CA SER A 171 12.35 -4.44 -12.11
C SER A 171 11.30 -3.94 -11.12
N MET A 172 11.23 -2.63 -10.88
CA MET A 172 10.20 -2.02 -10.02
C MET A 172 8.79 -2.15 -10.60
N LEU A 173 8.63 -2.11 -11.94
CA LEU A 173 7.33 -2.38 -12.59
C LEU A 173 6.86 -3.82 -12.34
N ASP A 174 7.77 -4.79 -12.32
CA ASP A 174 7.43 -6.18 -12.01
C ASP A 174 7.00 -6.34 -10.56
N ASP A 175 7.65 -5.64 -9.63
CA ASP A 175 7.25 -5.60 -8.23
C ASP A 175 5.85 -5.00 -8.06
N PHE A 176 5.56 -3.83 -8.66
CA PHE A 176 4.24 -3.21 -8.60
C PHE A 176 3.15 -4.07 -9.24
N THR A 177 3.46 -4.71 -10.37
CA THR A 177 2.55 -5.65 -11.01
C THR A 177 2.23 -6.82 -10.08
N SER A 178 3.25 -7.40 -9.43
CA SER A 178 3.11 -8.49 -8.46
C SER A 178 2.29 -8.08 -7.24
N LEU A 179 2.45 -6.85 -6.73
CA LEU A 179 1.65 -6.33 -5.63
C LEU A 179 0.17 -6.24 -6.00
N ILE A 180 -0.15 -5.74 -7.20
CA ILE A 180 -1.54 -5.68 -7.67
C ILE A 180 -2.11 -7.10 -7.83
N GLU A 181 -1.34 -8.02 -8.40
CA GLU A 181 -1.75 -9.42 -8.59
C GLU A 181 -2.02 -10.13 -7.24
N ARG A 182 -1.27 -9.80 -6.19
CA ARG A 182 -1.40 -10.40 -4.86
C ARG A 182 -2.47 -9.76 -4.00
N TYR A 183 -2.56 -8.43 -4.02
CA TYR A 183 -3.35 -7.65 -3.06
C TYR A 183 -4.50 -6.86 -3.70
N GLY A 184 -4.63 -6.90 -5.03
CA GLY A 184 -5.65 -6.18 -5.77
C GLY A 184 -5.37 -4.68 -5.95
N HIS A 185 -4.28 -4.19 -5.38
CA HIS A 185 -3.84 -2.79 -5.44
C HIS A 185 -2.37 -2.67 -5.04
N ILE A 186 -1.76 -1.52 -5.25
CA ILE A 186 -0.46 -1.18 -4.68
C ILE A 186 -0.71 -0.55 -3.29
N PRO A 187 -0.22 -1.18 -2.20
CA PRO A 187 -0.30 -0.60 -0.86
C PRO A 187 0.45 0.73 -0.77
N ASN A 188 0.14 1.54 0.25
CA ASN A 188 0.85 2.79 0.53
C ASN A 188 2.38 2.62 0.57
N GLY A 189 2.85 1.48 1.09
CA GLY A 189 4.21 1.00 1.07
C GLY A 189 4.25 -0.51 1.19
N THR A 190 5.40 -1.14 0.95
CA THR A 190 5.52 -2.60 0.88
C THR A 190 5.66 -3.27 2.25
N ARG A 191 4.69 -2.97 3.13
CA ARG A 191 4.56 -3.55 4.48
C ARG A 191 3.12 -3.99 4.77
N THR A 192 2.94 -5.00 5.61
CA THR A 192 1.62 -5.56 5.96
C THR A 192 0.69 -4.51 6.59
N TYR A 193 1.22 -3.56 7.34
CA TYR A 193 0.44 -2.50 7.98
C TYR A 193 -0.02 -1.39 7.01
N TYR A 194 0.39 -1.45 5.75
CA TYR A 194 -0.06 -0.56 4.67
C TYR A 194 -1.14 -1.18 3.77
N LEU A 195 -1.48 -2.46 3.94
CA LEU A 195 -2.41 -3.18 3.06
C LEU A 195 -3.84 -2.63 3.04
N SER A 196 -4.24 -1.90 4.09
CA SER A 196 -5.59 -1.33 4.19
C SER A 196 -5.78 -0.04 3.39
N ARG A 197 -4.69 0.54 2.85
CA ARG A 197 -4.68 1.83 2.15
C ARG A 197 -3.66 1.89 1.02
N SER A 198 -3.84 2.87 0.14
CA SER A 198 -2.95 3.15 -0.98
C SER A 198 -2.62 4.64 -1.04
N GLN A 199 -1.62 5.00 -1.82
CA GLN A 199 -1.32 6.37 -2.23
C GLN A 199 -1.96 6.67 -3.59
N PRO A 200 -1.96 7.93 -4.09
CA PRO A 200 -2.51 8.27 -5.40
C PRO A 200 -1.99 7.34 -6.52
N PRO A 201 -2.87 6.91 -7.46
CA PRO A 201 -2.53 5.87 -8.45
C PRO A 201 -1.62 6.42 -9.56
N TYR A 202 -0.35 6.09 -9.49
CA TYR A 202 0.68 6.46 -10.46
C TYR A 202 1.12 5.31 -11.36
N TYR A 203 0.56 4.11 -11.19
CA TYR A 203 0.99 2.93 -11.94
C TYR A 203 0.86 3.09 -13.46
N ALA A 204 -0.22 3.72 -13.93
CA ALA A 204 -0.37 4.04 -15.36
C ALA A 204 0.79 4.88 -15.90
N LEU A 205 1.20 5.93 -15.16
CA LEU A 205 2.33 6.79 -15.53
C LEU A 205 3.67 6.05 -15.43
N MET A 206 3.81 5.10 -14.49
CA MET A 206 4.99 4.24 -14.39
C MET A 206 5.11 3.32 -15.60
N LEU A 207 4.00 2.80 -16.14
CA LEU A 207 4.00 1.96 -17.34
C LEU A 207 4.55 2.72 -18.57
N ASP A 208 4.34 4.02 -18.67
CA ASP A 208 4.89 4.87 -19.75
C ASP A 208 6.42 5.01 -19.68
N LEU A 209 7.03 4.63 -18.57
CA LEU A 209 8.49 4.63 -18.42
C LEU A 209 9.12 3.33 -18.95
N SER A 210 8.32 2.29 -19.18
CA SER A 210 8.78 1.00 -19.68
C SER A 210 9.32 1.11 -21.10
N THR A 211 10.36 0.33 -21.39
CA THR A 211 10.86 0.08 -22.74
C THR A 211 10.64 -1.36 -23.18
N ASN A 212 9.96 -2.16 -22.35
CA ASN A 212 9.67 -3.55 -22.66
C ASN A 212 8.57 -3.67 -23.71
N THR A 213 8.84 -4.35 -24.80
CA THR A 213 7.92 -4.53 -25.94
C THR A 213 7.28 -5.90 -26.00
N ASP A 214 7.49 -6.78 -24.99
CA ASP A 214 6.89 -8.10 -24.95
C ASP A 214 5.37 -8.00 -24.78
N PRO A 215 4.56 -8.53 -25.74
CA PRO A 215 3.11 -8.49 -25.67
C PRO A 215 2.54 -9.24 -24.46
N ALA A 216 3.20 -10.27 -23.95
CA ALA A 216 2.75 -11.01 -22.77
C ALA A 216 2.89 -10.14 -21.50
N ILE A 217 4.00 -9.42 -21.38
CA ILE A 217 4.21 -8.47 -20.29
C ILE A 217 3.22 -7.30 -20.39
N ALA A 218 3.01 -6.74 -21.57
CA ALA A 218 2.02 -5.68 -21.79
C ALA A 218 0.61 -6.13 -21.39
N LYS A 219 0.21 -7.34 -21.77
CA LYS A 219 -1.10 -7.94 -21.39
C LYS A 219 -1.22 -8.12 -19.88
N ARG A 220 -0.17 -8.62 -19.22
CA ARG A 220 -0.11 -8.81 -17.76
C ARG A 220 -0.28 -7.47 -17.03
N ARG A 221 0.49 -6.45 -17.44
CA ARG A 221 0.47 -5.09 -16.86
C ARG A 221 -0.89 -4.40 -17.09
N LEU A 222 -1.52 -4.58 -18.25
CA LEU A 222 -2.87 -4.08 -18.51
C LEU A 222 -3.91 -4.74 -17.60
N ALA A 223 -3.80 -6.04 -17.35
CA ALA A 223 -4.68 -6.74 -16.42
C ALA A 223 -4.51 -6.21 -14.99
N ALA A 224 -3.28 -5.98 -14.54
CA ALA A 224 -3.00 -5.37 -13.26
C ALA A 224 -3.58 -3.93 -13.16
N LEU A 225 -3.41 -3.10 -14.20
CA LEU A 225 -3.97 -1.75 -14.23
C LEU A 225 -5.49 -1.74 -14.09
N ARG A 226 -6.18 -2.68 -14.75
CA ARG A 226 -7.64 -2.84 -14.61
C ARG A 226 -8.04 -3.25 -13.19
N THR A 227 -7.26 -4.10 -12.55
CA THR A 227 -7.46 -4.52 -11.16
C THR A 227 -7.27 -3.34 -10.19
N GLU A 228 -6.24 -2.53 -10.38
CA GLU A 228 -6.03 -1.32 -9.58
C GLU A 228 -7.16 -0.30 -9.78
N HIS A 229 -7.59 -0.09 -11.02
CA HIS A 229 -8.74 0.77 -11.30
C HIS A 229 -9.98 0.30 -10.55
N ALA A 230 -10.28 -1.01 -10.55
CA ALA A 230 -11.40 -1.57 -9.82
C ALA A 230 -11.29 -1.34 -8.29
N PHE A 231 -10.09 -1.39 -7.73
CA PHE A 231 -9.85 -1.03 -6.32
C PHE A 231 -10.23 0.43 -6.03
N TRP A 232 -9.84 1.37 -6.89
CA TRP A 232 -10.15 2.79 -6.71
C TRP A 232 -11.63 3.09 -6.94
N MET A 233 -12.31 2.34 -7.81
CA MET A 233 -13.74 2.46 -8.07
C MET A 233 -14.61 1.69 -7.06
N LYS A 234 -13.99 0.96 -6.12
CA LYS A 234 -14.73 0.28 -5.05
C LYS A 234 -15.50 1.31 -4.22
N GLY A 235 -16.82 1.19 -4.24
CA GLY A 235 -17.73 2.14 -3.60
C GLY A 235 -18.59 2.93 -4.58
N GLU A 236 -18.37 2.83 -5.89
CA GLU A 236 -19.15 3.54 -6.90
C GLU A 236 -20.66 3.25 -6.80
N THR A 237 -21.01 1.96 -6.68
CA THR A 237 -22.41 1.52 -6.56
C THR A 237 -23.07 2.05 -5.28
N CYS A 238 -22.38 2.02 -4.14
CA CYS A 238 -22.95 2.52 -2.89
C CYS A 238 -22.91 4.06 -2.78
N ALA A 239 -22.12 4.75 -3.59
CA ALA A 239 -22.15 6.21 -3.71
C ALA A 239 -23.32 6.73 -4.55
N ALA A 240 -24.10 5.87 -5.22
CA ALA A 240 -25.22 6.27 -6.05
C ALA A 240 -26.33 7.01 -5.27
N GLY A 241 -26.47 6.75 -3.98
CA GLY A 241 -27.45 7.44 -3.09
C GLY A 241 -26.79 8.22 -1.94
N ARG A 242 -25.47 8.44 -1.98
CA ARG A 242 -24.71 9.07 -0.90
C ARG A 242 -23.62 9.98 -1.47
N LEU A 243 -23.20 11.00 -0.71
CA LEU A 243 -22.10 11.86 -1.11
C LEU A 243 -20.80 11.10 -1.30
N ALA A 244 -20.52 10.08 -0.48
CA ALA A 244 -19.29 9.29 -0.55
C ALA A 244 -19.50 7.87 -0.04
N CYS A 245 -18.82 6.91 -0.68
CA CYS A 245 -18.72 5.52 -0.23
C CYS A 245 -17.33 4.98 -0.50
N LEU A 246 -16.68 4.44 0.53
CA LEU A 246 -15.31 3.97 0.44
C LEU A 246 -14.40 4.99 -0.28
N ARG A 247 -13.80 4.61 -1.41
CA ARG A 247 -12.86 5.44 -2.20
C ARG A 247 -13.54 6.38 -3.21
N VAL A 248 -14.87 6.34 -3.32
CA VAL A 248 -15.61 7.10 -4.32
C VAL A 248 -16.40 8.23 -3.67
N VAL A 249 -16.32 9.41 -4.27
CA VAL A 249 -17.10 10.59 -3.91
C VAL A 249 -17.88 11.05 -5.14
N ARG A 250 -19.17 11.32 -4.96
CA ARG A 250 -20.02 11.91 -5.99
C ARG A 250 -20.23 13.38 -5.68
N MET A 251 -19.82 14.21 -6.60
CA MET A 251 -19.91 15.67 -6.47
C MET A 251 -21.34 16.17 -6.79
N PRO A 252 -21.72 17.38 -6.33
CA PRO A 252 -23.04 17.95 -6.64
C PRO A 252 -23.33 18.12 -8.14
N ASP A 253 -22.29 18.32 -8.96
CA ASP A 253 -22.39 18.40 -10.43
C ASP A 253 -22.53 17.04 -11.12
N GLY A 254 -22.60 15.94 -10.33
CA GLY A 254 -22.70 14.57 -10.83
C GLY A 254 -21.36 13.92 -11.17
N SER A 255 -20.25 14.65 -11.13
CA SER A 255 -18.92 14.07 -11.35
C SER A 255 -18.55 13.06 -10.26
N VAL A 256 -17.78 12.04 -10.65
CA VAL A 256 -17.29 11.01 -9.76
C VAL A 256 -15.78 11.21 -9.55
N LEU A 257 -15.37 11.27 -8.31
CA LEU A 257 -13.98 11.46 -7.91
C LEU A 257 -13.55 10.35 -6.96
N ASN A 258 -12.26 10.12 -6.86
CA ASN A 258 -11.69 9.25 -5.84
C ASN A 258 -11.20 10.05 -4.64
N ARG A 259 -11.22 9.42 -3.47
CA ARG A 259 -10.67 9.97 -2.23
C ARG A 259 -9.74 8.96 -1.57
N TYR A 260 -8.83 9.46 -0.74
CA TYR A 260 -8.10 8.60 0.19
C TYR A 260 -9.08 7.92 1.15
N TYR A 261 -8.89 6.62 1.35
CA TYR A 261 -9.70 5.82 2.26
C TYR A 261 -8.87 4.68 2.83
N ASP A 262 -8.87 4.54 4.15
CA ASP A 262 -8.27 3.42 4.87
C ASP A 262 -9.38 2.44 5.26
N ASP A 263 -9.24 1.17 4.94
CA ASP A 263 -10.20 0.11 5.29
C ASP A 263 -10.13 -0.24 6.80
N ARG A 264 -9.08 0.20 7.53
CA ARG A 264 -8.94 0.05 8.99
C ARG A 264 -9.29 1.35 9.72
N ASP A 265 -9.84 1.21 10.93
CA ASP A 265 -10.18 2.30 11.85
C ASP A 265 -9.35 2.26 13.14
N THR A 266 -8.25 1.51 13.14
CA THR A 266 -7.28 1.40 14.23
C THR A 266 -6.12 2.41 14.04
N PRO A 267 -5.40 2.77 15.11
CA PRO A 267 -4.17 3.54 15.00
C PRO A 267 -3.19 2.86 14.05
N ARG A 268 -2.45 3.67 13.28
CA ARG A 268 -1.44 3.18 12.34
C ARG A 268 -0.26 2.59 13.11
N ASP A 269 0.24 1.44 12.68
CA ASP A 269 1.37 0.79 13.35
C ASP A 269 2.62 1.69 13.40
N GLU A 270 2.95 2.35 12.28
CA GLU A 270 4.14 3.20 12.14
C GLU A 270 4.05 4.56 12.84
N SER A 271 2.87 4.95 13.29
CA SER A 271 2.59 6.21 14.00
C SER A 271 1.65 5.97 15.18
N PHE A 272 1.76 4.83 15.84
CA PHE A 272 0.79 4.39 16.85
C PHE A 272 0.69 5.36 18.03
N ALA A 273 1.81 5.80 18.58
CA ALA A 273 1.83 6.69 19.74
C ALA A 273 1.26 8.08 19.41
N GLU A 274 1.59 8.61 18.23
CA GLU A 274 1.06 9.89 17.73
C GLU A 274 -0.44 9.81 17.50
N ASP A 275 -0.92 8.72 16.90
CA ASP A 275 -2.33 8.51 16.63
C ASP A 275 -3.14 8.39 17.92
N VAL A 276 -2.67 7.62 18.90
CA VAL A 276 -3.30 7.49 20.22
C VAL A 276 -3.34 8.85 20.94
N THR A 277 -2.25 9.60 20.92
CA THR A 277 -2.18 10.94 21.53
C THR A 277 -3.15 11.92 20.87
N THR A 278 -3.23 11.89 19.52
CA THR A 278 -4.11 12.76 18.77
C THR A 278 -5.58 12.38 19.01
N ALA A 279 -5.88 11.08 19.11
CA ALA A 279 -7.22 10.57 19.41
C ALA A 279 -7.71 11.02 20.79
N ALA A 280 -6.82 10.98 21.79
CA ALA A 280 -7.13 11.42 23.14
C ALA A 280 -7.46 12.94 23.25
N LYS A 281 -6.94 13.75 22.32
CA LYS A 281 -7.19 15.20 22.25
C LYS A 281 -8.41 15.55 21.38
N ALA A 282 -8.94 14.62 20.60
CA ALA A 282 -10.09 14.87 19.74
C ALA A 282 -11.39 14.88 20.57
N ALA A 283 -12.30 15.80 20.26
CA ALA A 283 -13.64 15.80 20.85
C ALA A 283 -14.38 14.50 20.51
N PRO A 284 -15.25 14.00 21.41
CA PRO A 284 -16.07 12.83 21.14
C PRO A 284 -16.87 12.98 19.85
N VAL A 285 -16.78 12.01 18.96
CA VAL A 285 -17.57 11.99 17.72
C VAL A 285 -18.93 11.39 18.01
N PRO A 286 -20.04 12.07 17.64
CA PRO A 286 -21.39 11.55 17.85
C PRO A 286 -21.59 10.16 17.23
N PRO A 287 -22.39 9.28 17.87
CA PRO A 287 -22.78 8.00 17.29
C PRO A 287 -23.38 8.21 15.89
N GLY A 288 -23.00 7.41 14.92
CA GLY A 288 -23.45 7.50 13.51
C GLY A 288 -22.53 8.28 12.56
N ARG A 289 -21.57 9.08 13.04
CA ARG A 289 -20.54 9.73 12.20
C ARG A 289 -19.19 9.01 12.18
N ARG A 290 -19.09 7.86 12.84
CA ARG A 290 -17.82 7.14 13.02
C ARG A 290 -17.14 6.71 11.73
N SER A 291 -17.88 6.45 10.65
CA SER A 291 -17.29 6.02 9.37
C SER A 291 -16.67 7.17 8.55
N ALA A 292 -16.99 8.43 8.88
CA ALA A 292 -16.45 9.61 8.16
C ALA A 292 -15.28 10.28 8.88
N ILE A 293 -15.08 9.97 10.17
CA ILE A 293 -14.09 10.62 11.04
C ILE A 293 -13.33 9.53 11.81
N CYS A 294 -13.25 8.34 11.30
CA CYS A 294 -12.34 7.38 11.89
C CYS A 294 -10.93 7.84 11.61
N ALA A 295 -10.54 8.47 12.55
CA ALA A 295 -9.29 8.64 13.14
C ALA A 295 -8.71 10.02 12.98
N PRO A 296 -8.33 10.60 14.09
CA PRO A 296 -7.27 11.58 14.21
C PRO A 296 -6.03 11.15 13.42
N ALA A 297 -5.77 9.83 13.29
CA ALA A 297 -4.74 9.21 12.45
C ALA A 297 -4.72 9.70 11.00
N ARG A 298 -5.88 9.95 10.40
CA ARG A 298 -5.97 10.42 9.01
C ARG A 298 -5.59 11.89 8.80
N LYS A 299 -5.44 12.67 9.85
CA LYS A 299 -4.93 14.04 9.79
C LYS A 299 -3.39 14.11 9.84
N ALA A 300 -2.72 13.09 10.35
CA ALA A 300 -1.29 13.12 10.58
C ALA A 300 -0.45 12.90 9.32
N ASP A 301 -1.00 12.33 8.25
CA ASP A 301 -0.26 12.15 6.99
C ASP A 301 -0.08 13.44 6.16
N GLY A 302 -0.38 14.62 6.71
CA GLY A 302 -0.23 15.90 6.00
C GLY A 302 -1.16 16.06 4.80
N ILE A 303 -1.83 14.99 4.38
CA ILE A 303 -2.87 15.00 3.36
C ILE A 303 -4.17 15.31 4.08
N SER A 304 -4.35 16.57 4.39
CA SER A 304 -5.58 17.11 4.97
C SER A 304 -6.78 16.57 4.20
N ALA A 305 -7.78 16.06 4.93
CA ALA A 305 -9.09 15.73 4.38
C ALA A 305 -9.81 16.96 3.72
N ARG A 306 -9.18 18.11 3.68
CA ARG A 306 -9.62 19.31 2.97
C ARG A 306 -9.05 19.45 1.57
N ALA A 307 -7.95 18.74 1.25
CA ALA A 307 -7.42 18.66 -0.11
C ALA A 307 -7.83 17.30 -0.69
N GLY A 308 -9.08 17.16 -1.10
CA GLY A 308 -9.49 16.09 -1.99
C GLY A 308 -8.68 16.24 -3.29
N TYR A 309 -7.61 15.47 -3.45
CA TYR A 309 -6.98 15.30 -4.74
C TYR A 309 -7.96 14.54 -5.63
N ALA A 310 -8.72 15.31 -6.39
CA ALA A 310 -9.63 14.78 -7.37
C ALA A 310 -8.82 14.39 -8.62
N ILE A 311 -8.65 13.09 -8.84
CA ILE A 311 -8.21 12.58 -10.13
C ILE A 311 -9.47 12.45 -10.99
N ARG A 312 -9.62 13.32 -11.99
CA ARG A 312 -10.68 13.15 -12.99
C ARG A 312 -10.39 11.88 -13.80
N SER A 313 -11.28 10.90 -13.71
CA SER A 313 -11.37 9.84 -14.74
C SER A 313 -11.92 10.50 -16.02
N ARG A 314 -11.12 10.50 -17.09
CA ARG A 314 -11.61 10.73 -18.46
C ARG A 314 -12.09 9.46 -19.07
#